data_cc224da31b65eca142d88d66eecb9e08
#
_entry.id   cc224da31b65eca142d88d66eecb9e08
#
_cell.length_a   1.000
_cell.length_b   1.000
_cell.length_c   1.000
_cell.angle_alpha   90.00
_cell.angle_beta   90.00
_cell.angle_gamma   90.00
#
_symmetry.space_group_name_H-M   'P 1'
#
loop_
_entity.id
_entity.type
_entity.pdbx_description
1 polymer ?
#
loop_
_entity_poly.entity_id
_entity_poly.type
_entity_poly.pdbx_seq_one_letter_code
_entity_poly.pdbx_strand_id
1 'polypeptide(L)'
;MRAVLCGYYGMGNGGDEALLAALLQMLPARVVPVVLSGNPKETSDRHQVEAIPRKSLSAVVSALRRSDAFIWGGGSLMQDASSALNPAYYGGLMLLAQIMGLKTIAWAQGIGPLNQPFSQWLTRRALANCDGVSVRDRNSAALLHQWQRTCLLAPDPVWGLDYAPVEGLWDLPAPRVAVALRPHPQLTPQRLKTLAQALASFQKATGVCLLLVPFQPTKDLAIAQFIANHLTEQRSGPHHIYSLTQPQQLKGLFRGVEMTIGMRFHALVMAAAEGCRCFAVSYDPKVDAIAQNLSLPGWTLSPLASETSGNVSFLPPFPADSPTLCKTWLDFYANGDALSPDQIQSQTDRAFMHQDLLSETLFPP
;
A
#
# COMPACT_ATOMS: atom_id res chain seq x y z
N MET A 1 -3.65 15.55 24.19
CA MET A 1 -3.46 14.08 24.21
C MET A 1 -2.24 13.75 23.40
N ARG A 2 -1.38 12.83 23.85
CA ARG A 2 -0.18 12.39 23.15
C ARG A 2 -0.37 10.95 22.69
N ALA A 3 -0.08 10.63 21.42
CA ALA A 3 -0.27 9.30 20.87
C ALA A 3 1.01 8.76 20.21
N VAL A 4 1.40 7.53 20.55
CA VAL A 4 2.48 6.81 19.87
C VAL A 4 1.91 6.11 18.65
N LEU A 5 2.45 6.43 17.46
CA LEU A 5 2.07 5.83 16.19
C LEU A 5 3.09 4.74 15.80
N CYS A 6 2.60 3.54 15.55
CA CYS A 6 3.42 2.37 15.25
C CYS A 6 3.02 1.75 13.90
N GLY A 7 3.99 1.63 12.99
CA GLY A 7 3.81 1.04 11.67
C GLY A 7 5.15 0.65 11.04
N TYR A 8 5.17 0.38 9.73
CA TYR A 8 6.40 0.11 8.99
C TYR A 8 7.02 1.41 8.44
N TYR A 9 7.08 2.44 9.29
CA TYR A 9 7.45 3.81 8.96
C TYR A 9 8.97 4.05 8.94
N GLY A 10 9.42 5.00 8.13
CA GLY A 10 10.83 5.33 7.98
C GLY A 10 11.66 4.22 7.31
N MET A 11 11.00 3.36 6.53
CA MET A 11 11.65 2.26 5.81
C MET A 11 11.71 2.50 4.30
N GLY A 12 11.33 3.70 3.83
CA GLY A 12 11.36 4.11 2.45
C GLY A 12 10.39 3.35 1.54
N ASN A 13 9.33 2.76 2.10
CA ASN A 13 8.24 2.16 1.30
C ASN A 13 7.12 3.20 1.13
N GLY A 14 6.97 3.75 -0.08
CA GLY A 14 6.01 4.82 -0.37
C GLY A 14 4.56 4.52 0.05
N GLY A 15 4.16 3.24 0.05
CA GLY A 15 2.84 2.85 0.54
C GLY A 15 2.68 2.98 2.06
N ASP A 16 3.66 2.51 2.84
CA ASP A 16 3.61 2.63 4.30
C ASP A 16 3.83 4.09 4.75
N GLU A 17 4.66 4.85 4.01
CA GLU A 17 4.81 6.30 4.24
C GLU A 17 3.51 7.05 3.92
N ALA A 18 2.75 6.62 2.90
CA ALA A 18 1.44 7.19 2.59
C ALA A 18 0.40 6.88 3.67
N LEU A 19 0.45 5.68 4.26
CA LEU A 19 -0.40 5.34 5.40
C LEU A 19 -0.08 6.19 6.62
N LEU A 20 1.21 6.51 6.86
CA LEU A 20 1.59 7.46 7.92
C LEU A 20 1.05 8.86 7.62
N ALA A 21 1.22 9.35 6.40
CA ALA A 21 0.73 10.66 5.99
C ALA A 21 -0.80 10.75 6.12
N ALA A 22 -1.54 9.72 5.69
CA ALA A 22 -2.99 9.65 5.84
C ALA A 22 -3.42 9.59 7.32
N LEU A 23 -2.70 8.83 8.15
CA LEU A 23 -2.97 8.80 9.59
C LEU A 23 -2.77 10.18 10.23
N LEU A 24 -1.66 10.85 9.91
CA LEU A 24 -1.37 12.20 10.44
C LEU A 24 -2.41 13.21 9.97
N GLN A 25 -2.87 13.14 8.72
CA GLN A 25 -3.92 13.98 8.16
C GLN A 25 -5.28 13.75 8.86
N MET A 26 -5.59 12.51 9.23
CA MET A 26 -6.86 12.11 9.85
C MET A 26 -6.85 12.18 11.39
N LEU A 27 -5.70 12.42 12.02
CA LEU A 27 -5.63 12.57 13.46
C LEU A 27 -6.34 13.86 13.89
N PRO A 28 -7.14 13.84 14.98
CA PRO A 28 -7.68 15.06 15.56
C PRO A 28 -6.58 16.07 15.93
N ALA A 29 -6.77 17.36 15.60
CA ALA A 29 -5.75 18.41 15.76
C ALA A 29 -5.19 18.56 17.20
N ARG A 30 -5.93 18.11 18.22
CA ARG A 30 -5.52 18.11 19.63
C ARG A 30 -4.68 16.91 20.05
N VAL A 31 -4.31 16.02 19.10
CA VAL A 31 -3.42 14.89 19.34
C VAL A 31 -2.00 15.26 18.90
N VAL A 32 -1.03 15.08 19.79
CA VAL A 32 0.39 15.25 19.51
C VAL A 32 0.98 13.88 19.16
N PRO A 33 1.35 13.61 17.89
CA PRO A 33 1.88 12.32 17.49
C PRO A 33 3.35 12.14 17.86
N VAL A 34 3.73 10.88 18.17
CA VAL A 34 5.11 10.40 18.30
C VAL A 34 5.27 9.19 17.43
N VAL A 35 6.07 9.26 16.39
CA VAL A 35 6.17 8.19 15.39
C VAL A 35 7.32 7.23 15.71
N LEU A 36 7.04 5.93 15.78
CA LEU A 36 8.07 4.89 15.81
C LEU A 36 8.60 4.68 14.39
N SER A 37 9.84 5.10 14.13
CA SER A 37 10.41 5.12 12.79
C SER A 37 11.72 4.34 12.66
N GLY A 38 11.95 3.76 11.48
CA GLY A 38 13.24 3.20 11.07
C GLY A 38 14.28 4.26 10.74
N ASN A 39 13.84 5.45 10.32
CA ASN A 39 14.67 6.63 10.10
C ASN A 39 14.01 7.85 10.75
N PRO A 40 14.21 8.06 12.08
CA PRO A 40 13.52 9.11 12.82
C PRO A 40 13.77 10.51 12.28
N LYS A 41 15.01 10.80 11.86
CA LYS A 41 15.37 12.12 11.33
C LYS A 41 14.54 12.43 10.07
N GLU A 42 14.55 11.52 9.10
CA GLU A 42 13.80 11.71 7.84
C GLU A 42 12.28 11.83 8.10
N THR A 43 11.75 11.00 9.00
CA THR A 43 10.33 11.07 9.39
C THR A 43 9.99 12.40 10.05
N SER A 44 10.83 12.87 10.97
CA SER A 44 10.64 14.16 11.64
C SER A 44 10.73 15.33 10.67
N ASP A 45 11.74 15.34 9.79
CA ASP A 45 11.94 16.40 8.80
C ASP A 45 10.79 16.46 7.79
N ARG A 46 10.26 15.27 7.37
CA ARG A 46 9.18 15.17 6.39
C ARG A 46 7.82 15.58 6.94
N HIS A 47 7.49 15.14 8.13
CA HIS A 47 6.14 15.28 8.69
C HIS A 47 6.03 16.34 9.80
N GLN A 48 7.16 16.97 10.19
CA GLN A 48 7.23 17.95 11.28
C GLN A 48 6.65 17.41 12.60
N VAL A 49 6.96 16.14 12.92
CA VAL A 49 6.51 15.44 14.12
C VAL A 49 7.68 14.87 14.90
N GLU A 50 7.48 14.59 16.17
CA GLU A 50 8.46 13.83 16.95
C GLU A 50 8.54 12.39 16.40
N ALA A 51 9.75 11.93 16.11
CA ALA A 51 10.01 10.57 15.69
C ALA A 51 11.14 9.95 16.54
N ILE A 52 10.97 8.68 16.89
CA ILE A 52 11.94 7.94 17.72
C ILE A 52 12.30 6.61 17.08
N PRO A 53 13.49 6.07 17.38
CA PRO A 53 13.96 4.80 16.82
C PRO A 53 13.05 3.63 17.24
N ARG A 54 12.37 2.99 16.28
CA ARG A 54 11.44 1.88 16.51
C ARG A 54 12.04 0.66 17.19
N LYS A 55 13.36 0.47 17.09
CA LYS A 55 14.09 -0.67 17.66
C LYS A 55 14.71 -0.37 19.03
N SER A 56 14.67 0.87 19.50
CA SER A 56 15.18 1.24 20.83
C SER A 56 14.11 1.01 21.89
N LEU A 57 14.17 -0.13 22.58
CA LEU A 57 13.17 -0.48 23.60
C LEU A 57 13.05 0.60 24.68
N SER A 58 14.17 1.17 25.13
CA SER A 58 14.18 2.24 26.14
C SER A 58 13.46 3.50 25.65
N ALA A 59 13.70 3.91 24.38
CA ALA A 59 13.03 5.06 23.79
C ALA A 59 11.53 4.80 23.64
N VAL A 60 11.13 3.60 23.16
CA VAL A 60 9.74 3.20 22.98
C VAL A 60 9.01 3.17 24.33
N VAL A 61 9.55 2.52 25.37
CA VAL A 61 8.97 2.48 26.71
C VAL A 61 8.86 3.88 27.30
N SER A 62 9.88 4.72 27.12
CA SER A 62 9.84 6.12 27.56
C SER A 62 8.73 6.93 26.85
N ALA A 63 8.54 6.72 25.54
CA ALA A 63 7.47 7.36 24.79
C ALA A 63 6.09 6.89 25.26
N LEU A 64 5.88 5.58 25.44
CA LEU A 64 4.62 5.02 25.95
C LEU A 64 4.27 5.60 27.34
N ARG A 65 5.24 5.69 28.26
CA ARG A 65 5.02 6.27 29.60
C ARG A 65 4.57 7.73 29.60
N ARG A 66 4.84 8.47 28.54
CA ARG A 66 4.51 9.90 28.38
C ARG A 66 3.36 10.12 27.41
N SER A 67 2.64 9.05 27.05
CA SER A 67 1.56 9.10 26.07
C SER A 67 0.26 8.56 26.65
N ASP A 68 -0.85 9.01 26.08
CA ASP A 68 -2.20 8.64 26.48
C ASP A 68 -2.77 7.53 25.56
N ALA A 69 -2.23 7.41 24.36
CA ALA A 69 -2.71 6.47 23.36
C ALA A 69 -1.57 5.80 22.59
N PHE A 70 -1.85 4.58 22.08
CA PHE A 70 -1.00 3.83 21.18
C PHE A 70 -1.83 3.38 19.97
N ILE A 71 -1.38 3.74 18.76
CA ILE A 71 -2.10 3.48 17.52
C ILE A 71 -1.22 2.63 16.60
N TRP A 72 -1.65 1.41 16.28
CA TRP A 72 -1.16 0.77 15.07
C TRP A 72 -1.71 1.57 13.89
N GLY A 73 -0.85 2.20 13.14
CA GLY A 73 -1.24 2.81 11.88
C GLY A 73 -1.50 1.75 10.81
N GLY A 74 -2.02 2.17 9.68
CA GLY A 74 -2.41 1.28 8.58
C GLY A 74 -1.29 0.39 8.06
N GLY A 75 -1.68 -0.65 7.36
CA GLY A 75 -0.75 -1.61 6.76
C GLY A 75 -1.05 -3.05 7.12
N SER A 76 -0.22 -3.97 6.65
CA SER A 76 -0.31 -5.39 7.01
C SER A 76 0.76 -5.72 8.07
N LEU A 77 0.56 -5.20 9.30
CA LEU A 77 1.51 -5.36 10.39
C LEU A 77 1.46 -6.78 10.97
N MET A 78 0.25 -7.30 11.13
CA MET A 78 0.00 -8.63 11.68
C MET A 78 -0.05 -9.66 10.56
N GLN A 79 1.13 -10.11 10.13
CA GLN A 79 1.34 -11.16 9.11
C GLN A 79 2.68 -11.85 9.37
N ASP A 80 2.77 -13.15 9.09
CA ASP A 80 3.99 -13.96 9.28
C ASP A 80 4.59 -14.51 7.97
N ALA A 81 4.04 -14.13 6.82
CA ALA A 81 4.55 -14.55 5.52
C ALA A 81 5.93 -13.97 5.19
N SER A 82 6.21 -12.72 5.61
CA SER A 82 7.52 -12.08 5.38
C SER A 82 8.49 -12.27 6.54
N SER A 83 8.00 -12.39 7.77
CA SER A 83 8.79 -12.68 8.98
C SER A 83 7.88 -13.10 10.12
N ALA A 84 8.19 -14.22 10.76
CA ALA A 84 7.53 -14.68 11.98
C ALA A 84 7.71 -13.70 13.18
N LEU A 85 8.68 -12.79 13.12
CA LEU A 85 8.92 -11.78 14.15
C LEU A 85 7.97 -10.57 14.07
N ASN A 86 7.29 -10.35 12.94
CA ASN A 86 6.37 -9.22 12.82
C ASN A 86 5.23 -9.26 13.84
N PRO A 87 4.47 -10.36 13.99
CA PRO A 87 3.43 -10.42 15.01
C PRO A 87 3.98 -10.25 16.42
N ALA A 88 5.17 -10.82 16.72
CA ALA A 88 5.80 -10.68 18.03
C ALA A 88 6.15 -9.22 18.37
N TYR A 89 6.73 -8.49 17.39
CA TYR A 89 7.08 -7.09 17.58
C TYR A 89 5.84 -6.20 17.74
N TYR A 90 4.95 -6.22 16.75
CA TYR A 90 3.78 -5.35 16.77
C TYR A 90 2.79 -5.75 17.87
N GLY A 91 2.47 -7.04 17.97
CA GLY A 91 1.58 -7.56 19.01
C GLY A 91 2.12 -7.32 20.41
N GLY A 92 3.42 -7.53 20.63
CA GLY A 92 4.08 -7.24 21.90
C GLY A 92 3.97 -5.76 22.31
N LEU A 93 4.17 -4.83 21.39
CA LEU A 93 4.01 -3.40 21.67
C LEU A 93 2.56 -3.03 21.98
N MET A 94 1.58 -3.60 21.28
CA MET A 94 0.17 -3.39 21.57
C MET A 94 -0.20 -3.88 22.96
N LEU A 95 0.21 -5.09 23.32
CA LEU A 95 -0.03 -5.64 24.66
C LEU A 95 0.66 -4.83 25.75
N LEU A 96 1.88 -4.35 25.50
CA LEU A 96 2.59 -3.49 26.43
C LEU A 96 1.83 -2.17 26.67
N ALA A 97 1.34 -1.52 25.61
CA ALA A 97 0.55 -0.31 25.70
C ALA A 97 -0.76 -0.55 26.49
N GLN A 98 -1.43 -1.68 26.27
CA GLN A 98 -2.63 -2.08 27.01
C GLN A 98 -2.34 -2.31 28.51
N ILE A 99 -1.23 -2.98 28.83
CA ILE A 99 -0.80 -3.21 30.23
C ILE A 99 -0.49 -1.87 30.93
N MET A 100 0.04 -0.90 30.18
CA MET A 100 0.34 0.43 30.70
C MET A 100 -0.90 1.33 30.79
N GLY A 101 -2.07 0.88 30.38
CA GLY A 101 -3.35 1.59 30.48
C GLY A 101 -3.55 2.66 29.41
N LEU A 102 -2.81 2.61 28.29
CA LEU A 102 -3.03 3.53 27.19
C LEU A 102 -4.29 3.15 26.40
N LYS A 103 -4.98 4.14 25.83
CA LYS A 103 -5.99 3.89 24.78
C LYS A 103 -5.31 3.24 23.58
N THR A 104 -5.87 2.15 23.08
CA THR A 104 -5.23 1.36 22.02
C THR A 104 -6.12 1.22 20.81
N ILE A 105 -5.58 1.56 19.63
CA ILE A 105 -6.31 1.52 18.37
C ILE A 105 -5.52 0.72 17.34
N ALA A 106 -6.20 -0.23 16.68
CA ALA A 106 -5.71 -0.88 15.47
C ALA A 106 -6.41 -0.23 14.26
N TRP A 107 -5.73 0.72 13.62
CA TRP A 107 -6.29 1.57 12.59
C TRP A 107 -5.96 1.05 11.19
N ALA A 108 -6.98 0.90 10.33
CA ALA A 108 -6.88 0.54 8.92
C ALA A 108 -5.98 -0.68 8.63
N GLN A 109 -6.13 -1.74 9.44
CA GLN A 109 -5.29 -2.93 9.33
C GLN A 109 -5.70 -3.84 8.17
N GLY A 110 -4.68 -4.37 7.47
CA GLY A 110 -4.80 -5.63 6.72
C GLY A 110 -4.20 -6.75 7.57
N ILE A 111 -4.96 -7.79 7.87
CA ILE A 111 -4.53 -8.87 8.76
C ILE A 111 -4.25 -10.13 7.95
N GLY A 112 -3.09 -10.72 8.18
CA GLY A 112 -2.68 -11.98 7.58
C GLY A 112 -1.85 -11.84 6.29
N PRO A 113 -1.43 -13.00 5.72
CA PRO A 113 -1.69 -14.34 6.26
C PRO A 113 -1.02 -14.58 7.62
N LEU A 114 -1.67 -15.38 8.46
CA LEU A 114 -1.18 -15.83 9.76
C LEU A 114 -1.10 -17.36 9.72
N ASN A 115 0.07 -17.89 9.37
CA ASN A 115 0.27 -19.32 9.17
C ASN A 115 0.65 -20.05 10.47
N GLN A 116 1.17 -19.31 11.46
CA GLN A 116 1.67 -19.87 12.72
C GLN A 116 0.61 -19.73 13.83
N PRO A 117 0.34 -20.79 14.61
CA PRO A 117 -0.61 -20.72 15.74
C PRO A 117 -0.28 -19.61 16.75
N PHE A 118 1.01 -19.40 17.03
CA PHE A 118 1.47 -18.33 17.91
C PHE A 118 1.11 -16.94 17.34
N SER A 119 1.32 -16.71 16.03
CA SER A 119 0.96 -15.46 15.36
C SER A 119 -0.54 -15.20 15.42
N GLN A 120 -1.36 -16.24 15.21
CA GLN A 120 -2.81 -16.16 15.31
C GLN A 120 -3.25 -15.82 16.74
N TRP A 121 -2.73 -16.55 17.74
CA TRP A 121 -3.04 -16.31 19.15
C TRP A 121 -2.67 -14.88 19.58
N LEU A 122 -1.46 -14.45 19.25
CA LEU A 122 -0.97 -13.12 19.64
C LEU A 122 -1.78 -12.00 18.98
N THR A 123 -2.09 -12.14 17.68
CA THR A 123 -2.91 -11.18 16.93
C THR A 123 -4.31 -11.09 17.54
N ARG A 124 -4.95 -12.24 17.79
CA ARG A 124 -6.26 -12.30 18.44
C ARG A 124 -6.24 -11.63 19.82
N ARG A 125 -5.22 -11.94 20.63
CA ARG A 125 -5.07 -11.37 21.99
C ARG A 125 -4.86 -9.87 21.98
N ALA A 126 -4.03 -9.37 21.08
CA ALA A 126 -3.77 -7.93 20.93
C ALA A 126 -5.03 -7.16 20.49
N LEU A 127 -5.76 -7.69 19.50
CA LEU A 127 -6.96 -7.04 18.97
C LEU A 127 -8.18 -7.13 19.87
N ALA A 128 -8.27 -8.18 20.70
CA ALA A 128 -9.40 -8.36 21.62
C ALA A 128 -9.56 -7.20 22.62
N ASN A 129 -8.46 -6.56 23.02
CA ASN A 129 -8.44 -5.49 24.02
C ASN A 129 -8.20 -4.09 23.42
N CYS A 130 -8.20 -3.94 22.10
CA CYS A 130 -8.15 -2.58 21.52
C CYS A 130 -9.46 -1.84 21.79
N ASP A 131 -9.35 -0.53 22.08
CA ASP A 131 -10.50 0.36 22.25
C ASP A 131 -11.19 0.62 20.90
N GLY A 132 -10.41 0.72 19.81
CA GLY A 132 -10.91 0.86 18.45
C GLY A 132 -10.21 -0.08 17.47
N VAL A 133 -10.97 -0.68 16.54
CA VAL A 133 -10.42 -1.54 15.47
C VAL A 133 -11.05 -1.20 14.14
N SER A 134 -10.23 -0.84 13.16
CA SER A 134 -10.66 -0.75 11.76
C SER A 134 -9.77 -1.57 10.84
N VAL A 135 -10.38 -2.09 9.78
CA VAL A 135 -9.71 -2.89 8.75
C VAL A 135 -10.06 -2.36 7.37
N ARG A 136 -9.17 -2.60 6.40
CA ARG A 136 -9.31 -2.07 5.03
C ARG A 136 -9.77 -3.10 4.01
N ASP A 137 -9.94 -4.35 4.39
CA ASP A 137 -10.33 -5.42 3.48
C ASP A 137 -11.29 -6.42 4.13
N ARG A 138 -12.09 -7.07 3.27
CA ARG A 138 -13.12 -8.02 3.70
C ARG A 138 -12.55 -9.28 4.37
N ASN A 139 -11.37 -9.72 3.95
CA ASN A 139 -10.74 -10.92 4.53
C ASN A 139 -10.33 -10.66 5.98
N SER A 140 -9.77 -9.49 6.26
CA SER A 140 -9.45 -9.04 7.61
C SER A 140 -10.71 -8.92 8.47
N ALA A 141 -11.80 -8.36 7.92
CA ALA A 141 -13.07 -8.26 8.63
C ALA A 141 -13.69 -9.64 8.93
N ALA A 142 -13.66 -10.56 7.97
CA ALA A 142 -14.14 -11.92 8.15
C ALA A 142 -13.36 -12.67 9.24
N LEU A 143 -12.03 -12.51 9.27
CA LEU A 143 -11.18 -13.09 10.31
C LEU A 143 -11.53 -12.55 11.71
N LEU A 144 -11.73 -11.23 11.83
CA LEU A 144 -12.14 -10.62 13.10
C LEU A 144 -13.53 -11.09 13.54
N HIS A 145 -14.46 -11.23 12.61
CA HIS A 145 -15.78 -11.78 12.88
C HIS A 145 -15.71 -13.22 13.43
N GLN A 146 -14.86 -14.08 12.85
CA GLN A 146 -14.60 -15.44 13.38
C GLN A 146 -14.05 -15.39 14.82
N TRP A 147 -13.31 -14.34 15.17
CA TRP A 147 -12.80 -14.13 16.53
C TRP A 147 -13.79 -13.38 17.44
N GLN A 148 -15.03 -13.17 16.97
CA GLN A 148 -16.08 -12.44 17.69
C GLN A 148 -15.67 -11.01 18.07
N ARG A 149 -14.85 -10.37 17.23
CA ARG A 149 -14.41 -8.98 17.39
C ARG A 149 -15.08 -8.08 16.37
N THR A 150 -15.81 -7.09 16.85
CA THR A 150 -16.36 -6.03 15.99
C THR A 150 -15.26 -5.14 15.46
N CYS A 151 -15.40 -4.69 14.22
CA CYS A 151 -14.49 -3.75 13.59
C CYS A 151 -15.23 -2.86 12.58
N LEU A 152 -14.65 -1.70 12.32
CA LEU A 152 -15.05 -0.86 11.20
C LEU A 152 -14.38 -1.41 9.93
N LEU A 153 -15.15 -1.69 8.88
CA LEU A 153 -14.64 -2.00 7.55
C LEU A 153 -14.80 -0.79 6.63
N ALA A 154 -13.67 -0.19 6.25
CA ALA A 154 -13.63 0.95 5.33
C ALA A 154 -12.48 0.76 4.32
N PRO A 155 -12.49 1.44 3.16
CA PRO A 155 -11.40 1.39 2.19
C PRO A 155 -10.06 1.83 2.79
N ASP A 156 -8.96 1.53 2.08
CA ASP A 156 -7.62 1.98 2.50
C ASP A 156 -7.58 3.51 2.67
N PRO A 157 -7.07 4.04 3.79
CA PRO A 157 -7.10 5.48 4.07
C PRO A 157 -6.33 6.34 3.06
N VAL A 158 -5.45 5.75 2.25
CA VAL A 158 -4.74 6.46 1.17
C VAL A 158 -5.70 6.97 0.08
N TRP A 159 -6.92 6.46 0.00
CA TRP A 159 -7.98 7.08 -0.82
C TRP A 159 -8.22 8.54 -0.44
N GLY A 160 -8.27 8.85 0.85
CA GLY A 160 -8.48 10.19 1.41
C GLY A 160 -7.20 11.01 1.60
N LEU A 161 -6.02 10.48 1.25
CA LEU A 161 -4.77 11.24 1.34
C LEU A 161 -4.77 12.39 0.33
N ASP A 162 -4.38 13.58 0.76
CA ASP A 162 -4.16 14.72 -0.14
C ASP A 162 -3.02 14.43 -1.13
N TYR A 163 -3.08 15.03 -2.30
CA TYR A 163 -1.98 14.98 -3.27
C TYR A 163 -1.16 16.28 -3.25
N ALA A 164 0.08 16.19 -3.72
CA ALA A 164 0.91 17.36 -4.00
C ALA A 164 1.40 17.31 -5.46
N PRO A 165 1.60 18.48 -6.11
CA PRO A 165 2.12 18.52 -7.47
C PRO A 165 3.52 17.91 -7.55
N VAL A 166 3.83 17.33 -8.71
CA VAL A 166 5.14 16.75 -9.02
C VAL A 166 5.82 17.66 -10.03
N GLU A 167 6.96 18.20 -9.65
CA GLU A 167 7.77 19.08 -10.51
C GLU A 167 8.22 18.33 -11.77
N GLY A 168 8.16 18.99 -12.92
CA GLY A 168 8.57 18.46 -14.22
C GLY A 168 7.66 17.36 -14.80
N LEU A 169 6.59 16.94 -14.10
CA LEU A 169 5.69 15.92 -14.63
C LEU A 169 4.98 16.39 -15.91
N TRP A 170 4.55 17.64 -15.93
CA TRP A 170 3.80 18.22 -17.05
C TRP A 170 4.68 18.62 -18.22
N ASP A 171 6.01 18.65 -18.06
CA ASP A 171 6.99 18.88 -19.11
C ASP A 171 7.25 17.60 -19.93
N LEU A 172 6.89 16.44 -19.39
CA LEU A 172 7.00 15.16 -20.11
C LEU A 172 5.89 15.02 -21.15
N PRO A 173 6.18 14.34 -22.28
CA PRO A 173 5.19 14.07 -23.31
C PRO A 173 3.94 13.35 -22.77
N ALA A 174 2.79 13.74 -23.27
CA ALA A 174 1.53 13.00 -23.04
C ALA A 174 1.19 12.17 -24.29
N PRO A 175 0.39 11.10 -24.16
CA PRO A 175 -0.15 10.53 -22.92
C PRO A 175 0.92 9.79 -22.11
N ARG A 176 0.65 9.58 -20.80
CA ARG A 176 1.61 8.94 -19.87
C ARG A 176 1.04 7.68 -19.26
N VAL A 177 1.88 6.64 -19.13
CA VAL A 177 1.51 5.37 -18.47
C VAL A 177 2.51 5.07 -17.36
N ALA A 178 2.02 4.84 -16.15
CA ALA A 178 2.85 4.49 -15.00
C ALA A 178 3.05 2.97 -14.89
N VAL A 179 4.25 2.57 -14.49
CA VAL A 179 4.63 1.18 -14.26
C VAL A 179 5.27 1.07 -12.88
N ALA A 180 4.60 0.40 -11.95
CA ALA A 180 5.03 0.25 -10.56
C ALA A 180 5.26 -1.23 -10.21
N LEU A 181 6.45 -1.73 -10.51
CA LEU A 181 6.85 -3.11 -10.25
C LEU A 181 7.69 -3.24 -8.99
N ARG A 182 7.86 -4.49 -8.54
CA ARG A 182 8.72 -4.84 -7.42
C ARG A 182 9.42 -6.17 -7.65
N PRO A 183 10.59 -6.43 -7.02
CA PRO A 183 11.19 -7.74 -6.98
C PRO A 183 10.26 -8.74 -6.27
N HIS A 184 10.08 -9.89 -6.90
CA HIS A 184 9.37 -11.02 -6.31
C HIS A 184 9.86 -12.34 -6.95
N PRO A 185 9.95 -13.46 -6.19
CA PRO A 185 10.41 -14.75 -6.77
C PRO A 185 9.60 -15.20 -7.97
N GLN A 186 8.31 -14.90 -8.02
CA GLN A 186 7.44 -15.24 -9.13
C GLN A 186 7.60 -14.31 -10.36
N LEU A 187 8.17 -13.11 -10.20
CA LEU A 187 8.61 -12.27 -11.31
C LEU A 187 10.03 -12.71 -11.73
N THR A 188 10.12 -13.90 -12.29
CA THR A 188 11.40 -14.47 -12.73
C THR A 188 12.10 -13.58 -13.77
N PRO A 189 13.42 -13.70 -13.95
CA PRO A 189 14.15 -12.95 -14.99
C PRO A 189 13.51 -13.08 -16.38
N GLN A 190 13.00 -14.29 -16.71
CA GLN A 190 12.31 -14.52 -17.99
C GLN A 190 11.01 -13.72 -18.08
N ARG A 191 10.17 -13.74 -17.04
CA ARG A 191 8.92 -12.96 -17.00
C ARG A 191 9.20 -11.46 -17.04
N LEU A 192 10.23 -10.99 -16.34
CA LEU A 192 10.63 -9.57 -16.37
C LEU A 192 11.11 -9.17 -17.78
N LYS A 193 11.87 -10.00 -18.47
CA LYS A 193 12.28 -9.78 -19.86
C LYS A 193 11.07 -9.74 -20.81
N THR A 194 10.15 -10.68 -20.69
CA THR A 194 8.90 -10.73 -21.47
C THR A 194 8.07 -9.45 -21.25
N LEU A 195 7.98 -8.99 -20.00
CA LEU A 195 7.27 -7.78 -19.63
C LEU A 195 7.95 -6.52 -20.22
N ALA A 196 9.28 -6.41 -20.15
CA ALA A 196 10.02 -5.30 -20.74
C ALA A 196 9.86 -5.24 -22.27
N GLN A 197 9.87 -6.37 -22.94
CA GLN A 197 9.60 -6.49 -24.39
C GLN A 197 8.18 -6.03 -24.73
N ALA A 198 7.19 -6.46 -23.93
CA ALA A 198 5.80 -6.05 -24.12
C ALA A 198 5.61 -4.56 -23.91
N LEU A 199 6.25 -3.96 -22.88
CA LEU A 199 6.23 -2.51 -22.64
C LEU A 199 6.84 -1.73 -23.81
N ALA A 200 7.96 -2.20 -24.37
CA ALA A 200 8.58 -1.56 -25.54
C ALA A 200 7.66 -1.62 -26.76
N SER A 201 7.00 -2.76 -27.02
CA SER A 201 6.05 -2.91 -28.12
C SER A 201 4.80 -2.05 -27.92
N PHE A 202 4.26 -2.03 -26.69
CA PHE A 202 3.13 -1.19 -26.31
C PHE A 202 3.44 0.30 -26.50
N GLN A 203 4.61 0.74 -26.06
CA GLN A 203 5.06 2.13 -26.21
C GLN A 203 5.22 2.52 -27.67
N LYS A 204 5.81 1.66 -28.53
CA LYS A 204 5.92 1.90 -29.97
C LYS A 204 4.55 2.06 -30.65
N ALA A 205 3.58 1.25 -30.22
CA ALA A 205 2.24 1.25 -30.80
C ALA A 205 1.39 2.48 -30.36
N THR A 206 1.60 2.98 -29.14
CA THR A 206 0.77 4.04 -28.56
C THR A 206 1.43 5.40 -28.53
N GLY A 207 2.76 5.47 -28.58
CA GLY A 207 3.51 6.74 -28.42
C GLY A 207 3.55 7.27 -26.99
N VAL A 208 3.09 6.52 -25.99
CA VAL A 208 3.04 6.98 -24.60
C VAL A 208 4.42 7.23 -24.01
N CYS A 209 4.51 8.15 -23.05
CA CYS A 209 5.66 8.27 -22.17
C CYS A 209 5.51 7.30 -20.98
N LEU A 210 6.47 6.39 -20.78
CA LEU A 210 6.45 5.44 -19.67
C LEU A 210 7.09 6.04 -18.43
N LEU A 211 6.33 6.10 -17.32
CA LEU A 211 6.80 6.54 -16.01
C LEU A 211 7.06 5.31 -15.14
N LEU A 212 8.33 5.02 -14.87
CA LEU A 212 8.73 3.91 -14.00
C LEU A 212 8.78 4.42 -12.57
N VAL A 213 7.93 3.88 -11.70
CA VAL A 213 7.68 4.41 -10.36
C VAL A 213 8.12 3.41 -9.27
N PRO A 214 9.37 3.47 -8.80
CA PRO A 214 9.84 2.63 -7.70
C PRO A 214 9.23 3.11 -6.37
N PHE A 215 8.25 2.37 -5.85
CA PHE A 215 7.58 2.67 -4.57
C PHE A 215 8.48 2.45 -3.34
N GLN A 216 9.44 1.57 -3.47
CA GLN A 216 10.51 1.37 -2.47
C GLN A 216 11.84 1.38 -3.21
N PRO A 217 12.47 2.56 -3.40
CA PRO A 217 13.66 2.71 -4.24
C PRO A 217 14.77 1.72 -3.92
N THR A 218 15.02 1.44 -2.64
CA THR A 218 16.04 0.46 -2.20
C THR A 218 15.81 -0.97 -2.72
N LYS A 219 14.60 -1.30 -3.18
CA LYS A 219 14.24 -2.61 -3.73
C LYS A 219 13.86 -2.54 -5.20
N ASP A 220 13.10 -1.51 -5.60
CA ASP A 220 12.40 -1.46 -6.89
C ASP A 220 13.24 -0.77 -7.97
N LEU A 221 14.23 0.05 -7.60
CA LEU A 221 15.01 0.85 -8.56
C LEU A 221 15.75 -0.03 -9.58
N ALA A 222 16.26 -1.17 -9.15
CA ALA A 222 16.96 -2.09 -10.05
C ALA A 222 16.05 -2.63 -11.18
N ILE A 223 14.79 -2.94 -10.87
CA ILE A 223 13.80 -3.36 -11.89
C ILE A 223 13.44 -2.18 -12.80
N ALA A 224 13.20 -1.00 -12.25
CA ALA A 224 12.92 0.20 -13.04
C ALA A 224 14.08 0.50 -14.01
N GLN A 225 15.32 0.43 -13.53
CA GLN A 225 16.51 0.63 -14.36
C GLN A 225 16.65 -0.44 -15.46
N PHE A 226 16.38 -1.71 -15.14
CA PHE A 226 16.39 -2.80 -16.13
C PHE A 226 15.40 -2.50 -17.27
N ILE A 227 14.18 -2.08 -16.94
CA ILE A 227 13.16 -1.74 -17.94
C ILE A 227 13.60 -0.50 -18.74
N ALA A 228 14.07 0.56 -18.08
CA ALA A 228 14.53 1.78 -18.74
C ALA A 228 15.63 1.49 -19.75
N ASN A 229 16.63 0.68 -19.39
CA ASN A 229 17.71 0.28 -20.28
C ASN A 229 17.16 -0.49 -21.50
N HIS A 230 16.24 -1.42 -21.30
CA HIS A 230 15.61 -2.18 -22.39
C HIS A 230 14.80 -1.25 -23.33
N LEU A 231 14.04 -0.30 -22.79
CA LEU A 231 13.30 0.69 -23.60
C LEU A 231 14.25 1.56 -24.43
N THR A 232 15.39 1.98 -23.87
CA THR A 232 16.44 2.72 -24.56
C THR A 232 17.05 1.91 -25.69
N GLU A 233 17.47 0.66 -25.43
CA GLU A 233 18.03 -0.26 -26.43
C GLU A 233 17.07 -0.50 -27.58
N GLN A 234 15.78 -0.65 -27.28
CA GLN A 234 14.73 -0.85 -28.27
C GLN A 234 14.30 0.45 -28.98
N ARG A 235 14.78 1.62 -28.54
CA ARG A 235 14.35 2.95 -29.03
C ARG A 235 12.84 3.05 -29.10
N SER A 236 12.17 2.60 -28.02
CA SER A 236 10.72 2.45 -28.04
C SER A 236 9.97 3.77 -27.86
N GLY A 237 10.54 4.76 -27.12
CA GLY A 237 9.93 6.07 -26.88
C GLY A 237 10.42 6.73 -25.59
N PRO A 238 9.82 7.86 -25.21
CA PRO A 238 10.19 8.61 -24.01
C PRO A 238 9.82 7.84 -22.75
N HIS A 239 10.72 7.79 -21.77
CA HIS A 239 10.48 7.20 -20.46
C HIS A 239 11.25 7.93 -19.37
N HIS A 240 10.77 7.86 -18.14
CA HIS A 240 11.39 8.50 -16.99
C HIS A 240 11.26 7.63 -15.74
N ILE A 241 12.26 7.67 -14.84
CA ILE A 241 12.20 7.02 -13.51
C ILE A 241 11.90 8.09 -12.46
N TYR A 242 10.73 8.00 -11.83
CA TYR A 242 10.35 8.88 -10.73
C TYR A 242 10.58 8.23 -9.38
N SER A 243 11.65 8.62 -8.68
CA SER A 243 11.93 8.22 -7.29
C SER A 243 11.42 9.30 -6.33
N LEU A 244 10.11 9.27 -6.05
CA LEU A 244 9.47 10.21 -5.15
C LEU A 244 9.49 9.68 -3.72
N THR A 245 9.86 10.54 -2.76
CA THR A 245 9.91 10.21 -1.34
C THR A 245 8.75 10.80 -0.55
N GLN A 246 8.10 11.85 -1.07
CA GLN A 246 6.93 12.48 -0.47
C GLN A 246 5.66 11.73 -0.87
N PRO A 247 4.88 11.18 0.09
CA PRO A 247 3.68 10.39 -0.23
C PRO A 247 2.63 11.16 -1.04
N GLN A 248 2.43 12.45 -0.74
CA GLN A 248 1.49 13.30 -1.46
C GLN A 248 1.91 13.53 -2.91
N GLN A 249 3.22 13.69 -3.16
CA GLN A 249 3.74 13.77 -4.54
C GLN A 249 3.62 12.43 -5.26
N LEU A 250 3.87 11.31 -4.55
CA LEU A 250 3.70 9.98 -5.12
C LEU A 250 2.25 9.74 -5.56
N LYS A 251 1.25 10.22 -4.78
CA LYS A 251 -0.15 10.23 -5.20
C LYS A 251 -0.40 11.22 -6.33
N GLY A 252 0.15 12.42 -6.24
CA GLY A 252 0.00 13.48 -7.24
C GLY A 252 0.56 13.14 -8.63
N LEU A 253 1.55 12.22 -8.70
CA LEU A 253 2.07 11.73 -9.98
C LEU A 253 0.95 11.11 -10.85
N PHE A 254 0.03 10.38 -10.23
CA PHE A 254 -1.04 9.68 -10.95
C PHE A 254 -2.08 10.63 -11.58
N ARG A 255 -2.16 11.88 -11.16
CA ARG A 255 -3.02 12.89 -11.83
C ARG A 255 -2.60 13.18 -13.28
N GLY A 256 -1.34 12.95 -13.59
CA GLY A 256 -0.80 13.14 -14.95
C GLY A 256 -0.70 11.84 -15.75
N VAL A 257 -1.40 10.78 -15.34
CA VAL A 257 -1.25 9.42 -15.89
C VAL A 257 -2.59 8.89 -16.39
N GLU A 258 -2.61 8.34 -17.60
CA GLU A 258 -3.79 7.76 -18.24
C GLU A 258 -4.07 6.33 -17.76
N MET A 259 -3.00 5.55 -17.58
CA MET A 259 -3.08 4.14 -17.20
C MET A 259 -1.92 3.76 -16.29
N THR A 260 -2.17 2.85 -15.36
CA THR A 260 -1.16 2.32 -14.43
C THR A 260 -1.10 0.81 -14.51
N ILE A 261 0.10 0.26 -14.70
CA ILE A 261 0.40 -1.18 -14.59
C ILE A 261 1.09 -1.40 -13.25
N GLY A 262 0.40 -2.01 -12.28
CA GLY A 262 0.84 -2.04 -10.89
C GLY A 262 0.97 -3.43 -10.28
N MET A 263 2.14 -3.73 -9.70
CA MET A 263 2.34 -4.81 -8.72
C MET A 263 2.15 -4.30 -7.28
N ARG A 264 2.43 -3.02 -7.03
CA ARG A 264 2.35 -2.42 -5.71
C ARG A 264 0.90 -2.08 -5.37
N PHE A 265 0.40 -2.62 -4.24
CA PHE A 265 -0.96 -2.36 -3.75
C PHE A 265 -1.29 -0.86 -3.72
N HIS A 266 -0.44 -0.04 -3.09
CA HIS A 266 -0.69 1.39 -2.99
C HIS A 266 -0.49 2.15 -4.30
N ALA A 267 0.24 1.59 -5.29
CA ALA A 267 0.26 2.17 -6.62
C ALA A 267 -1.12 2.09 -7.28
N LEU A 268 -1.79 0.93 -7.13
CA LEU A 268 -3.15 0.75 -7.64
C LEU A 268 -4.17 1.60 -6.87
N VAL A 269 -4.05 1.69 -5.53
CA VAL A 269 -4.92 2.55 -4.71
C VAL A 269 -4.79 4.02 -5.13
N MET A 270 -3.56 4.54 -5.20
CA MET A 270 -3.31 5.94 -5.55
C MET A 270 -3.74 6.25 -6.98
N ALA A 271 -3.43 5.36 -7.93
CA ALA A 271 -3.80 5.53 -9.32
C ALA A 271 -5.33 5.53 -9.50
N ALA A 272 -6.03 4.59 -8.87
CA ALA A 272 -7.48 4.52 -8.91
C ALA A 272 -8.13 5.74 -8.25
N ALA A 273 -7.57 6.23 -7.14
CA ALA A 273 -8.05 7.43 -6.45
C ALA A 273 -7.90 8.71 -7.28
N GLU A 274 -6.94 8.75 -8.20
CA GLU A 274 -6.72 9.88 -9.12
C GLU A 274 -7.33 9.66 -10.53
N GLY A 275 -8.20 8.64 -10.67
CA GLY A 275 -8.97 8.39 -11.90
C GLY A 275 -8.20 7.71 -13.03
N CYS A 276 -7.03 7.09 -12.73
CA CYS A 276 -6.30 6.32 -13.73
C CYS A 276 -6.98 4.99 -14.02
N ARG A 277 -6.91 4.52 -15.27
CA ARG A 277 -7.15 3.12 -15.60
C ARG A 277 -6.08 2.26 -14.92
N CYS A 278 -6.48 1.24 -14.19
CA CYS A 278 -5.55 0.40 -13.42
C CYS A 278 -5.53 -1.03 -13.95
N PHE A 279 -4.33 -1.54 -14.25
CA PHE A 279 -4.09 -2.92 -14.62
C PHE A 279 -3.22 -3.60 -13.56
N ALA A 280 -3.76 -4.62 -12.90
CA ALA A 280 -3.08 -5.29 -11.80
C ALA A 280 -2.15 -6.41 -12.27
N VAL A 281 -0.96 -6.50 -11.68
CA VAL A 281 -0.07 -7.67 -11.78
C VAL A 281 0.09 -8.23 -10.38
N SER A 282 -0.75 -9.19 -10.04
CA SER A 282 -0.84 -9.74 -8.68
C SER A 282 0.24 -10.77 -8.40
N TYR A 283 0.77 -10.73 -7.19
CA TYR A 283 1.71 -11.68 -6.61
C TYR A 283 1.36 -11.99 -5.14
N ASP A 284 0.30 -11.35 -4.61
CA ASP A 284 -0.01 -11.31 -3.19
C ASP A 284 -1.55 -11.19 -3.03
N PRO A 285 -2.18 -11.91 -2.11
CA PRO A 285 -3.63 -11.89 -1.92
C PRO A 285 -4.26 -10.49 -1.76
N LYS A 286 -3.52 -9.51 -1.23
CA LYS A 286 -4.03 -8.13 -1.11
C LYS A 286 -4.15 -7.41 -2.46
N VAL A 287 -3.29 -7.77 -3.44
CA VAL A 287 -3.40 -7.23 -4.81
C VAL A 287 -4.56 -7.90 -5.54
N ASP A 288 -4.78 -9.20 -5.31
CA ASP A 288 -5.99 -9.89 -5.78
C ASP A 288 -7.25 -9.25 -5.18
N ALA A 289 -7.24 -8.98 -3.88
CA ALA A 289 -8.39 -8.39 -3.18
C ALA A 289 -8.76 -6.99 -3.71
N ILE A 290 -7.79 -6.11 -3.96
CA ILE A 290 -8.11 -4.80 -4.55
C ILE A 290 -8.56 -4.92 -6.00
N ALA A 291 -7.94 -5.80 -6.79
CA ALA A 291 -8.37 -6.04 -8.16
C ALA A 291 -9.83 -6.53 -8.19
N GLN A 292 -10.20 -7.45 -7.32
CA GLN A 292 -11.57 -7.94 -7.20
C GLN A 292 -12.54 -6.84 -6.72
N ASN A 293 -12.18 -6.09 -5.67
CA ASN A 293 -13.05 -5.06 -5.10
C ASN A 293 -13.34 -3.90 -6.05
N LEU A 294 -12.38 -3.56 -6.91
CA LEU A 294 -12.49 -2.48 -7.89
C LEU A 294 -12.76 -2.99 -9.31
N SER A 295 -12.93 -4.31 -9.49
CA SER A 295 -13.11 -4.95 -10.81
C SER A 295 -11.97 -4.61 -11.78
N LEU A 296 -10.73 -4.51 -11.30
CA LEU A 296 -9.57 -4.19 -12.13
C LEU A 296 -9.19 -5.41 -12.99
N PRO A 297 -8.89 -5.22 -14.28
CA PRO A 297 -8.25 -6.25 -15.07
C PRO A 297 -6.82 -6.48 -14.62
N GLY A 298 -6.26 -7.64 -14.96
CA GLY A 298 -4.89 -7.95 -14.58
C GLY A 298 -4.52 -9.41 -14.77
N TRP A 299 -3.35 -9.76 -14.23
CA TRP A 299 -2.84 -11.13 -14.20
C TRP A 299 -2.29 -11.49 -12.84
N THR A 300 -2.33 -12.78 -12.52
CA THR A 300 -1.63 -13.31 -11.34
C THR A 300 -0.32 -13.98 -11.75
N LEU A 301 0.75 -13.66 -11.00
CA LEU A 301 2.05 -14.33 -11.10
C LEU A 301 2.05 -15.67 -10.35
N SER A 302 1.10 -15.87 -9.42
CA SER A 302 0.97 -17.10 -8.66
C SER A 302 0.63 -18.27 -9.58
N PRO A 303 1.19 -19.48 -9.37
CA PRO A 303 0.74 -20.65 -10.09
C PRO A 303 -0.76 -20.84 -9.84
N LEU A 304 -1.48 -21.33 -10.86
CA LEU A 304 -2.87 -21.76 -10.68
C LEU A 304 -2.90 -22.71 -9.47
N ALA A 305 -3.64 -22.34 -8.44
CA ALA A 305 -3.78 -23.20 -7.28
C ALA A 305 -4.31 -24.56 -7.73
N SER A 306 -3.63 -25.63 -7.38
CA SER A 306 -4.24 -26.97 -7.41
C SER A 306 -5.52 -26.88 -6.54
N GLU A 307 -6.60 -27.51 -6.97
CA GLU A 307 -7.95 -27.48 -6.36
C GLU A 307 -8.00 -27.74 -4.84
N THR A 308 -6.86 -28.12 -4.26
CA THR A 308 -6.69 -28.44 -2.84
C THR A 308 -6.34 -27.27 -1.91
N SER A 309 -5.94 -26.10 -2.45
CA SER A 309 -5.63 -24.90 -1.63
C SER A 309 -6.62 -23.80 -1.94
N GLY A 310 -7.67 -23.64 -1.17
CA GLY A 310 -8.84 -22.77 -1.36
C GLY A 310 -8.63 -21.26 -1.70
N ASN A 311 -7.50 -20.89 -2.27
CA ASN A 311 -7.19 -19.53 -2.76
C ASN A 311 -7.05 -19.53 -4.28
N VAL A 312 -8.17 -19.54 -4.99
CA VAL A 312 -8.18 -19.29 -6.43
C VAL A 312 -8.08 -17.77 -6.65
N SER A 313 -7.05 -17.31 -7.35
CA SER A 313 -6.95 -15.89 -7.74
C SER A 313 -8.12 -15.54 -8.67
N PHE A 314 -8.71 -14.36 -8.46
CA PHE A 314 -9.71 -13.77 -9.35
C PHE A 314 -9.12 -13.46 -10.74
N LEU A 315 -7.81 -13.17 -10.81
CA LEU A 315 -7.12 -12.78 -12.03
C LEU A 315 -6.60 -14.01 -12.81
N PRO A 316 -6.66 -13.97 -14.16
CA PRO A 316 -6.08 -15.00 -15.00
C PRO A 316 -4.56 -15.08 -14.82
N PRO A 317 -3.92 -16.21 -15.19
CA PRO A 317 -2.48 -16.39 -15.10
C PRO A 317 -1.72 -15.42 -15.99
N PHE A 318 -0.53 -15.01 -15.53
CA PHE A 318 0.39 -14.15 -16.29
C PHE A 318 0.82 -14.83 -17.60
N PRO A 319 0.62 -14.19 -18.78
CA PRO A 319 0.97 -14.75 -20.08
C PRO A 319 2.47 -15.04 -20.22
N ALA A 320 2.79 -16.09 -20.97
CA ALA A 320 4.18 -16.51 -21.19
C ALA A 320 4.92 -15.66 -22.23
N ASP A 321 4.20 -14.98 -23.12
CA ASP A 321 4.76 -14.28 -24.28
C ASP A 321 4.44 -12.77 -24.27
N SER A 322 5.34 -11.99 -24.87
CA SER A 322 5.21 -10.54 -24.94
C SER A 322 4.12 -10.03 -25.90
N PRO A 323 3.78 -10.70 -27.02
CA PRO A 323 2.67 -10.27 -27.86
C PRO A 323 1.32 -10.30 -27.15
N THR A 324 1.03 -11.34 -26.36
CA THR A 324 -0.21 -11.45 -25.59
C THR A 324 -0.31 -10.33 -24.54
N LEU A 325 0.80 -10.06 -23.81
CA LEU A 325 0.85 -8.94 -22.85
C LEU A 325 0.58 -7.60 -23.54
N CYS A 326 1.28 -7.33 -24.64
CA CYS A 326 1.15 -6.09 -25.39
C CYS A 326 -0.29 -5.91 -25.94
N LYS A 327 -0.85 -6.94 -26.57
CA LYS A 327 -2.21 -6.91 -27.12
C LYS A 327 -3.25 -6.61 -26.03
N THR A 328 -3.16 -7.26 -24.88
CA THR A 328 -4.09 -7.03 -23.78
C THR A 328 -3.98 -5.60 -23.24
N TRP A 329 -2.77 -5.06 -23.10
CA TRP A 329 -2.61 -3.67 -22.68
C TRP A 329 -3.09 -2.67 -23.71
N LEU A 330 -2.88 -2.94 -25.03
CA LEU A 330 -3.41 -2.10 -26.10
C LEU A 330 -4.94 -2.07 -26.08
N ASP A 331 -5.57 -3.23 -25.93
CA ASP A 331 -7.03 -3.33 -25.85
C ASP A 331 -7.55 -2.58 -24.61
N PHE A 332 -6.96 -2.82 -23.44
CA PHE A 332 -7.35 -2.11 -22.22
C PHE A 332 -7.07 -0.59 -22.28
N TYR A 333 -5.96 -0.19 -22.89
CA TYR A 333 -5.64 1.23 -23.07
C TYR A 333 -6.64 1.93 -24.00
N ALA A 334 -7.11 1.24 -25.03
CA ALA A 334 -8.07 1.81 -25.98
C ALA A 334 -9.51 1.80 -25.46
N ASN A 335 -9.94 0.70 -24.81
CA ASN A 335 -11.33 0.39 -24.53
C ASN A 335 -11.65 0.22 -23.04
N GLY A 336 -10.64 0.20 -22.16
CA GLY A 336 -10.86 0.01 -20.73
C GLY A 336 -11.32 1.27 -20.03
N ASP A 337 -12.05 1.09 -18.94
CA ASP A 337 -12.57 2.17 -18.12
C ASP A 337 -11.73 2.41 -16.86
N ALA A 338 -11.68 3.65 -16.41
CA ALA A 338 -11.31 4.04 -15.06
C ALA A 338 -12.54 3.97 -14.14
N LEU A 339 -12.34 4.06 -12.84
CA LEU A 339 -13.45 4.25 -11.91
C LEU A 339 -14.17 5.57 -12.23
N SER A 340 -15.50 5.57 -12.13
CA SER A 340 -16.26 6.80 -12.27
C SER A 340 -15.97 7.79 -11.13
N PRO A 341 -16.17 9.10 -11.34
CA PRO A 341 -16.01 10.09 -10.27
C PRO A 341 -16.85 9.75 -9.02
N ASP A 342 -18.04 9.23 -9.17
CA ASP A 342 -18.92 8.83 -8.06
C ASP A 342 -18.33 7.63 -7.29
N GLN A 343 -17.74 6.66 -7.99
CA GLN A 343 -17.07 5.53 -7.35
C GLN A 343 -15.85 5.99 -6.57
N ILE A 344 -15.03 6.88 -7.14
CA ILE A 344 -13.86 7.46 -6.47
C ILE A 344 -14.29 8.23 -5.23
N GLN A 345 -15.30 9.11 -5.35
CA GLN A 345 -15.82 9.89 -4.22
C GLN A 345 -16.36 8.98 -3.11
N SER A 346 -17.12 7.94 -3.46
CA SER A 346 -17.63 6.96 -2.50
C SER A 346 -16.52 6.22 -1.75
N GLN A 347 -15.43 5.86 -2.44
CA GLN A 347 -14.27 5.23 -1.77
C GLN A 347 -13.58 6.22 -0.82
N THR A 348 -13.41 7.47 -1.26
CA THR A 348 -12.80 8.54 -0.47
C THR A 348 -13.61 8.86 0.77
N ASP A 349 -14.92 9.07 0.63
CA ASP A 349 -15.81 9.37 1.77
C ASP A 349 -15.80 8.24 2.80
N ARG A 350 -15.85 7.00 2.34
CA ARG A 350 -15.77 5.83 3.20
C ARG A 350 -14.39 5.66 3.87
N ALA A 351 -13.32 6.08 3.22
CA ALA A 351 -11.98 6.06 3.83
C ALA A 351 -11.91 7.02 5.03
N PHE A 352 -12.63 8.14 5.02
CA PHE A 352 -12.72 9.06 6.15
C PHE A 352 -13.45 8.48 7.38
N MET A 353 -14.19 7.37 7.25
CA MET A 353 -14.71 6.66 8.43
C MET A 353 -13.61 6.21 9.40
N HIS A 354 -12.38 6.04 8.91
CA HIS A 354 -11.21 5.80 9.77
C HIS A 354 -10.88 7.01 10.66
N GLN A 355 -11.16 8.23 10.21
CA GLN A 355 -11.03 9.47 11.01
C GLN A 355 -12.08 9.54 12.11
N ASP A 356 -13.31 9.15 11.79
CA ASP A 356 -14.41 9.13 12.77
C ASP A 356 -14.07 8.15 13.89
N LEU A 357 -13.59 6.95 13.57
CA LEU A 357 -13.13 5.98 14.57
C LEU A 357 -12.05 6.56 15.50
N LEU A 358 -11.06 7.29 14.95
CA LEU A 358 -10.02 7.93 15.76
C LEU A 358 -10.64 8.96 16.70
N SER A 359 -11.52 9.79 16.19
CA SER A 359 -12.17 10.85 16.96
C SER A 359 -13.03 10.30 18.09
N GLU A 360 -13.88 9.33 17.81
CA GLU A 360 -14.78 8.70 18.77
C GLU A 360 -14.02 7.91 19.84
N THR A 361 -12.96 7.18 19.43
CA THR A 361 -12.18 6.37 20.37
C THR A 361 -11.30 7.25 21.27
N LEU A 362 -10.62 8.24 20.70
CA LEU A 362 -9.70 9.09 21.48
C LEU A 362 -10.45 10.08 22.37
N PHE A 363 -11.61 10.53 21.93
CA PHE A 363 -12.41 11.57 22.60
C PHE A 363 -13.90 11.16 22.62
N PRO A 364 -14.25 10.14 23.39
CA PRO A 364 -15.64 9.74 23.51
C PRO A 364 -16.49 10.91 23.98
N PRO A 365 -17.76 10.98 23.53
CA PRO A 365 -18.70 12.06 23.88
C PRO A 365 -18.97 12.16 25.38
#